data_5c19df856a182f6f31f614d75e42a55d
#
_entry.id   5c19df856a182f6f31f614d75e42a55d
#
_cell.length_a   1.000
_cell.length_b   1.000
_cell.length_c   1.000
_cell.angle_alpha   90.00
_cell.angle_beta   90.00
_cell.angle_gamma   90.00
#
_symmetry.space_group_name_H-M   'P 1'
#
loop_
_entity.id
_entity.type
_entity.pdbx_description
1 polymer ?
#
loop_
_entity_poly.entity_id
_entity_poly.type
_entity_poly.pdbx_seq_one_letter_code
_entity_poly.pdbx_strand_id
1 'polypeptide(L)'
;MERATANPNHAFCHFSTGTRHSLEVSQDADRNLRYELFTFFKTNYSANLMSVCLIHNKSLDDMEELAKLFFLSMPNKNIPERIWPNNPFRNSQMRTKLYVVPIKDIYHVNLTFPMEDMCQFYASSPDGYVAQLIGYKGPGGLFSYLRRNGLAHHIVAGCKTLARGFSFFMITVQLTDRGERSIDDVIKAVFQYIHLLKETGPLQWFYDEIQQLSKSQFEHKETSRVQSYASEIAGWLHMYPPKDVLSASYVYSVWKPDLVDRVYAYLSPDNLRVTILSKRSRFFATQVSNLFSNDNSTGKMLSTYFVSVHYSAVLVIIKFIAG
;
A
#
# COMPACT_ATOMS: atom_id res chain seq x y z
N MET A 1 -5.90 8.01 7.10
CA MET A 1 -7.35 7.92 6.94
C MET A 1 -7.86 6.49 6.93
N GLU A 2 -7.39 5.63 6.03
CA GLU A 2 -7.77 4.21 6.06
C GLU A 2 -7.63 3.59 7.46
N ARG A 3 -6.57 3.94 8.20
CA ARG A 3 -6.35 3.49 9.58
C ARG A 3 -7.43 3.96 10.56
N ALA A 4 -7.87 5.20 10.46
CA ALA A 4 -8.89 5.77 11.35
C ALA A 4 -10.28 5.13 11.19
N THR A 5 -10.54 4.51 10.03
CA THR A 5 -11.78 3.81 9.72
C THR A 5 -11.62 2.29 9.70
N ALA A 6 -10.48 1.79 10.17
CA ALA A 6 -10.21 0.36 10.28
C ALA A 6 -10.85 -0.25 11.55
N ASN A 7 -10.81 -1.56 11.63
CA ASN A 7 -11.26 -2.29 12.82
C ASN A 7 -10.42 -1.86 14.05
N PRO A 8 -11.04 -1.31 15.10
CA PRO A 8 -10.31 -0.85 16.30
C PRO A 8 -9.52 -1.96 17.01
N ASN A 9 -9.90 -3.22 16.81
CA ASN A 9 -9.20 -4.37 17.40
C ASN A 9 -8.03 -4.87 16.54
N HIS A 10 -7.79 -4.28 15.38
CA HIS A 10 -6.67 -4.64 14.50
C HIS A 10 -5.55 -3.63 14.62
N ALA A 11 -4.29 -4.09 14.72
CA ALA A 11 -3.11 -3.22 14.88
C ALA A 11 -2.99 -2.13 13.79
N PHE A 12 -3.58 -2.34 12.62
CA PHE A 12 -3.61 -1.37 11.53
C PHE A 12 -4.34 -0.07 11.89
N CYS A 13 -5.28 -0.06 12.84
CA CYS A 13 -6.02 1.15 13.24
C CYS A 13 -5.12 2.18 13.93
N HIS A 14 -4.01 1.73 14.53
CA HIS A 14 -3.10 2.62 15.24
C HIS A 14 -2.38 3.58 14.30
N PHE A 15 -2.17 4.80 14.76
CA PHE A 15 -1.45 5.83 14.01
C PHE A 15 0.01 5.40 13.80
N SER A 16 0.53 5.55 12.57
CA SER A 16 1.88 5.10 12.24
C SER A 16 2.97 6.12 12.58
N THR A 17 2.61 7.41 12.66
CA THR A 17 3.54 8.53 12.89
C THR A 17 2.87 9.59 13.74
N GLY A 18 3.49 9.96 14.84
CA GLY A 18 3.09 11.08 15.68
C GLY A 18 3.86 12.36 15.32
N THR A 19 3.39 13.48 15.83
CA THR A 19 4.07 14.77 15.85
C THR A 19 4.45 15.12 17.29
N ARG A 20 5.34 16.11 17.48
CA ARG A 20 5.64 16.64 18.79
C ARG A 20 4.35 17.03 19.55
N HIS A 21 3.45 17.70 18.86
CA HIS A 21 2.17 18.11 19.44
C HIS A 21 1.31 16.90 19.87
N SER A 22 1.22 15.82 19.07
CA SER A 22 0.45 14.63 19.45
C SER A 22 1.07 13.89 20.65
N LEU A 23 2.39 14.00 20.83
CA LEU A 23 3.09 13.44 21.98
C LEU A 23 2.91 14.31 23.24
N GLU A 24 2.91 15.63 23.08
CA GLU A 24 2.69 16.58 24.20
C GLU A 24 1.24 16.53 24.70
N VAL A 25 0.25 16.46 23.81
CA VAL A 25 -1.19 16.39 24.16
C VAL A 25 -1.57 15.05 24.80
N SER A 26 -0.85 13.97 24.49
CA SER A 26 -1.08 12.66 25.11
C SER A 26 -0.39 12.50 26.47
N GLN A 27 0.30 13.53 26.96
CA GLN A 27 0.87 13.56 28.31
C GLN A 27 -0.26 13.89 29.31
N ASP A 28 -1.04 12.88 29.68
CA ASP A 28 -1.69 12.91 31.01
C ASP A 28 -0.58 13.06 32.06
N ALA A 29 -0.83 13.87 33.11
CA ALA A 29 0.17 14.30 34.09
C ALA A 29 0.98 13.15 34.75
N ASP A 30 0.48 11.91 34.67
CA ASP A 30 1.11 10.70 35.25
C ASP A 30 1.82 9.82 34.23
N ARG A 31 1.82 10.12 32.93
CA ARG A 31 2.43 9.29 31.88
C ARG A 31 3.88 9.65 31.65
N ASN A 32 4.79 8.77 32.03
CA ASN A 32 6.21 8.90 31.69
C ASN A 32 6.50 8.32 30.29
N LEU A 33 6.32 9.13 29.25
CA LEU A 33 6.52 8.76 27.85
C LEU A 33 7.92 8.13 27.60
N ARG A 34 8.96 8.64 28.29
CA ARG A 34 10.31 8.08 28.18
C ARG A 34 10.37 6.64 28.70
N TYR A 35 9.70 6.35 29.80
CA TYR A 35 9.62 5.01 30.34
C TYR A 35 8.86 4.05 29.43
N GLU A 36 7.75 4.50 28.85
CA GLU A 36 6.96 3.72 27.88
C GLU A 36 7.78 3.41 26.63
N LEU A 37 8.48 4.39 26.06
CA LEU A 37 9.36 4.20 24.92
C LEU A 37 10.51 3.24 25.22
N PHE A 38 11.10 3.34 26.39
CA PHE A 38 12.19 2.45 26.81
C PHE A 38 11.69 1.02 27.02
N THR A 39 10.52 0.86 27.61
CA THR A 39 9.86 -0.43 27.78
C THR A 39 9.51 -1.03 26.42
N PHE A 40 8.96 -0.24 25.51
CA PHE A 40 8.68 -0.67 24.13
C PHE A 40 9.95 -1.13 23.42
N PHE A 41 11.04 -0.37 23.52
CA PHE A 41 12.34 -0.74 22.96
C PHE A 41 12.85 -2.07 23.55
N LYS A 42 12.85 -2.16 24.88
CA LYS A 42 13.29 -3.40 25.57
C LYS A 42 12.47 -4.62 25.17
N THR A 43 11.18 -4.45 24.94
CA THR A 43 10.28 -5.57 24.65
C THR A 43 10.30 -5.98 23.19
N ASN A 44 10.44 -5.03 22.25
CA ASN A 44 10.18 -5.29 20.83
C ASN A 44 11.43 -5.32 19.95
N TYR A 45 12.57 -4.84 20.45
CA TYR A 45 13.82 -4.84 19.69
C TYR A 45 14.66 -6.07 20.03
N SER A 46 14.97 -6.86 19.02
CA SER A 46 15.77 -8.09 19.13
C SER A 46 16.56 -8.32 17.86
N ALA A 47 17.79 -8.80 17.97
CA ALA A 47 18.68 -9.01 16.84
C ALA A 47 18.06 -9.91 15.76
N ASN A 48 17.30 -10.95 16.14
CA ASN A 48 16.64 -11.84 15.18
C ASN A 48 15.53 -11.19 14.34
N LEU A 49 15.09 -9.98 14.69
CA LEU A 49 14.09 -9.20 13.93
C LEU A 49 14.72 -8.04 13.15
N MET A 50 16.04 -8.04 12.99
CA MET A 50 16.79 -6.94 12.39
C MET A 50 17.62 -7.45 11.20
N SER A 51 17.77 -6.70 10.06
CA SER A 51 18.73 -6.92 8.97
C SER A 51 19.59 -5.67 8.80
N VAL A 52 20.85 -5.82 8.48
CA VAL A 52 21.76 -4.71 8.21
C VAL A 52 22.19 -4.74 6.75
N CYS A 53 22.17 -3.60 6.09
CA CYS A 53 22.78 -3.40 4.79
C CYS A 53 23.88 -2.35 4.93
N LEU A 54 25.09 -2.72 4.59
CA LEU A 54 26.25 -1.83 4.55
C LEU A 54 26.67 -1.65 3.09
N ILE A 55 26.87 -0.41 2.69
CA ILE A 55 27.41 -0.06 1.37
C ILE A 55 28.63 0.84 1.59
N HIS A 56 29.78 0.33 1.24
CA HIS A 56 31.04 1.04 1.40
C HIS A 56 32.05 0.61 0.31
N ASN A 57 33.15 1.36 0.18
CA ASN A 57 34.24 1.05 -0.79
C ASN A 57 35.37 0.20 -0.17
N LYS A 58 35.23 -0.28 1.06
CA LYS A 58 36.17 -1.18 1.72
C LYS A 58 35.98 -2.64 1.24
N SER A 59 36.95 -3.50 1.62
CA SER A 59 36.81 -4.93 1.40
C SER A 59 35.62 -5.52 2.17
N LEU A 60 35.14 -6.69 1.77
CA LEU A 60 34.04 -7.37 2.48
C LEU A 60 34.47 -7.76 3.89
N ASP A 61 35.74 -8.15 4.08
CA ASP A 61 36.28 -8.52 5.40
C ASP A 61 36.29 -7.31 6.36
N ASP A 62 36.75 -6.14 5.88
CA ASP A 62 36.72 -4.90 6.68
C ASP A 62 35.27 -4.49 7.03
N MET A 63 34.33 -4.73 6.13
CA MET A 63 32.91 -4.42 6.35
C MET A 63 32.29 -5.39 7.35
N GLU A 64 32.68 -6.66 7.31
CA GLU A 64 32.25 -7.67 8.28
C GLU A 64 32.76 -7.29 9.68
N GLU A 65 34.03 -6.86 9.81
CA GLU A 65 34.57 -6.41 11.09
C GLU A 65 33.85 -5.16 11.63
N LEU A 66 33.51 -4.19 10.74
CA LEU A 66 32.71 -3.05 11.12
C LEU A 66 31.30 -3.46 11.58
N ALA A 67 30.68 -4.40 10.88
CA ALA A 67 29.37 -4.91 11.28
C ALA A 67 29.44 -5.58 12.66
N LYS A 68 30.44 -6.43 12.90
CA LYS A 68 30.66 -7.08 14.18
C LYS A 68 30.87 -6.06 15.31
N LEU A 69 31.69 -5.03 15.05
CA LEU A 69 32.00 -4.00 16.05
C LEU A 69 30.73 -3.26 16.53
N PHE A 70 29.82 -2.93 15.62
CA PHE A 70 28.65 -2.11 15.97
C PHE A 70 27.41 -2.93 16.33
N PHE A 71 27.26 -4.13 15.79
CA PHE A 71 25.99 -4.86 15.87
C PHE A 71 26.06 -6.18 16.66
N LEU A 72 27.25 -6.78 16.87
CA LEU A 72 27.37 -8.06 17.55
C LEU A 72 26.89 -8.03 19.02
N SER A 73 26.96 -6.87 19.66
CA SER A 73 26.50 -6.68 21.04
C SER A 73 24.97 -6.59 21.19
N MET A 74 24.24 -6.55 20.07
CA MET A 74 22.78 -6.47 20.13
C MET A 74 22.18 -7.78 20.67
N PRO A 75 21.31 -7.71 21.69
CA PRO A 75 20.76 -8.91 22.30
C PRO A 75 19.76 -9.60 21.36
N ASN A 76 19.99 -10.89 21.13
CA ASN A 76 18.99 -11.75 20.50
C ASN A 76 18.08 -12.34 21.59
N LYS A 77 16.80 -11.99 21.54
CA LYS A 77 15.78 -12.43 22.50
C LYS A 77 14.85 -13.49 21.91
N ASN A 78 15.10 -13.96 20.69
CA ASN A 78 14.27 -14.90 19.95
C ASN A 78 12.77 -14.49 19.91
N ILE A 79 12.50 -13.20 19.73
CA ILE A 79 11.13 -12.69 19.63
C ILE A 79 10.52 -13.21 18.33
N PRO A 80 9.34 -13.86 18.38
CA PRO A 80 8.68 -14.32 17.17
C PRO A 80 8.26 -13.15 16.28
N GLU A 81 8.38 -13.34 14.98
CA GLU A 81 7.90 -12.35 14.03
C GLU A 81 6.38 -12.18 14.12
N ARG A 82 5.93 -10.93 14.11
CA ARG A 82 4.50 -10.62 14.16
C ARG A 82 3.89 -10.67 12.77
N ILE A 83 2.83 -11.46 12.62
CA ILE A 83 2.04 -11.59 11.39
C ILE A 83 0.59 -11.21 11.71
N TRP A 84 -0.04 -10.46 10.80
CA TRP A 84 -1.44 -10.04 10.90
C TRP A 84 -2.24 -10.61 9.71
N PRO A 85 -2.67 -11.88 9.75
CA PRO A 85 -3.30 -12.55 8.61
C PRO A 85 -4.74 -12.09 8.35
N ASN A 86 -5.32 -11.34 9.27
CA ASN A 86 -6.71 -10.92 9.18
C ASN A 86 -6.86 -9.62 8.37
N ASN A 87 -7.98 -9.50 7.68
CA ASN A 87 -8.37 -8.25 7.04
C ASN A 87 -8.48 -7.13 8.10
N PRO A 88 -7.80 -5.99 7.93
CA PRO A 88 -7.88 -4.87 8.86
C PRO A 88 -9.25 -4.17 8.90
N PHE A 89 -10.16 -4.55 8.02
CA PHE A 89 -11.52 -4.01 7.98
C PHE A 89 -12.55 -5.09 8.28
N ARG A 90 -13.59 -4.76 9.06
CA ARG A 90 -14.77 -5.60 9.26
C ARG A 90 -15.66 -5.56 8.02
N ASN A 91 -16.52 -6.56 7.84
CA ASN A 91 -17.47 -6.58 6.72
C ASN A 91 -18.36 -5.33 6.67
N SER A 92 -18.75 -4.79 7.84
CA SER A 92 -19.51 -3.53 7.93
C SER A 92 -18.74 -2.29 7.49
N GLN A 93 -17.41 -2.36 7.43
CA GLN A 93 -16.54 -1.27 7.00
C GLN A 93 -16.13 -1.39 5.52
N MET A 94 -16.52 -2.48 4.87
CA MET A 94 -16.38 -2.65 3.42
C MET A 94 -17.51 -1.91 2.69
N ARG A 95 -17.38 -1.76 1.38
CA ARG A 95 -18.34 -1.01 0.53
C ARG A 95 -18.60 0.41 1.04
N THR A 96 -17.53 1.08 1.46
CA THR A 96 -17.56 2.40 2.07
C THR A 96 -16.99 3.44 1.11
N LYS A 97 -17.66 4.58 0.97
CA LYS A 97 -17.10 5.81 0.36
C LYS A 97 -16.64 6.74 1.47
N LEU A 98 -15.36 7.07 1.47
CA LEU A 98 -14.73 8.02 2.38
C LEU A 98 -14.42 9.32 1.64
N TYR A 99 -14.99 10.42 2.06
CA TYR A 99 -14.72 11.74 1.51
C TYR A 99 -13.69 12.48 2.35
N VAL A 100 -12.68 13.00 1.66
CA VAL A 100 -11.53 13.64 2.27
C VAL A 100 -11.32 15.00 1.67
N VAL A 101 -11.24 16.03 2.50
CA VAL A 101 -10.88 17.39 2.08
C VAL A 101 -9.36 17.55 2.17
N PRO A 102 -8.63 17.58 1.05
CA PRO A 102 -7.19 17.78 1.06
C PRO A 102 -6.84 19.26 1.31
N ILE A 103 -5.64 19.50 1.88
CA ILE A 103 -5.09 20.86 2.03
C ILE A 103 -4.65 21.40 0.67
N LYS A 104 -4.02 20.54 -0.16
CA LYS A 104 -3.59 20.89 -1.53
C LYS A 104 -4.72 20.65 -2.52
N ASP A 105 -4.65 21.31 -3.69
CA ASP A 105 -5.58 21.05 -4.81
C ASP A 105 -5.26 19.70 -5.44
N ILE A 106 -5.88 18.65 -4.92
CA ILE A 106 -5.71 17.28 -5.34
C ILE A 106 -7.10 16.66 -5.54
N TYR A 107 -7.34 16.08 -6.71
CA TYR A 107 -8.58 15.41 -7.07
C TYR A 107 -8.26 13.95 -7.41
N HIS A 108 -8.38 13.09 -6.42
CA HIS A 108 -8.09 11.65 -6.59
C HIS A 108 -9.26 10.80 -6.11
N VAL A 109 -9.51 9.71 -6.81
CA VAL A 109 -10.28 8.60 -6.30
C VAL A 109 -9.36 7.39 -6.15
N ASN A 110 -9.35 6.83 -4.93
CA ASN A 110 -8.61 5.62 -4.61
C ASN A 110 -9.61 4.49 -4.38
N LEU A 111 -9.48 3.43 -5.15
CA LEU A 111 -10.18 2.17 -4.93
C LEU A 111 -9.20 1.24 -4.22
N THR A 112 -9.55 0.80 -3.02
CA THR A 112 -8.72 -0.05 -2.16
C THR A 112 -9.40 -1.39 -1.96
N PHE A 113 -8.69 -2.47 -2.30
CA PHE A 113 -9.14 -3.85 -2.15
C PHE A 113 -8.20 -4.55 -1.16
N PRO A 114 -8.66 -4.84 0.08
CA PRO A 114 -7.89 -5.67 0.98
C PRO A 114 -7.71 -7.07 0.42
N MET A 115 -6.51 -7.62 0.58
CA MET A 115 -6.17 -8.95 0.12
C MET A 115 -5.10 -9.58 1.01
N GLU A 116 -4.84 -10.85 0.81
CA GLU A 116 -3.75 -11.55 1.48
C GLU A 116 -2.37 -10.98 1.09
N ASP A 117 -1.37 -11.31 1.87
CA ASP A 117 0.01 -10.94 1.57
C ASP A 117 0.54 -11.72 0.35
N MET A 118 0.84 -10.99 -0.72
CA MET A 118 1.37 -11.54 -1.98
C MET A 118 2.89 -11.64 -2.00
N CYS A 119 3.62 -11.17 -0.99
CA CYS A 119 5.08 -11.21 -0.96
C CYS A 119 5.66 -12.62 -1.11
N GLN A 120 4.96 -13.63 -0.62
CA GLN A 120 5.37 -15.04 -0.79
C GLN A 120 5.36 -15.50 -2.25
N PHE A 121 4.64 -14.80 -3.14
CA PHE A 121 4.53 -15.12 -4.57
C PHE A 121 5.35 -14.17 -5.45
N TYR A 122 6.36 -13.49 -4.89
CA TYR A 122 7.18 -12.50 -5.60
C TYR A 122 7.76 -13.02 -6.93
N ALA A 123 8.11 -14.32 -7.02
CA ALA A 123 8.66 -14.92 -8.23
C ALA A 123 7.66 -15.01 -9.40
N SER A 124 6.36 -15.01 -9.11
CA SER A 124 5.29 -14.97 -10.11
C SER A 124 4.64 -13.58 -10.22
N SER A 125 4.73 -12.78 -9.15
CA SER A 125 4.19 -11.41 -9.05
C SER A 125 2.79 -11.25 -9.67
N PRO A 126 1.78 -12.01 -9.21
CA PRO A 126 0.45 -12.00 -9.82
C PRO A 126 -0.25 -10.65 -9.64
N ASP A 127 -0.03 -9.99 -8.52
CA ASP A 127 -0.50 -8.64 -8.23
C ASP A 127 0.18 -7.59 -9.11
N GLY A 128 1.49 -7.74 -9.38
CA GLY A 128 2.25 -6.93 -10.33
C GLY A 128 1.71 -7.07 -11.75
N TYR A 129 1.41 -8.29 -12.18
CA TYR A 129 0.78 -8.57 -13.48
C TYR A 129 -0.55 -7.82 -13.64
N VAL A 130 -1.45 -7.95 -12.67
CA VAL A 130 -2.76 -7.27 -12.69
C VAL A 130 -2.60 -5.75 -12.64
N ALA A 131 -1.62 -5.25 -11.86
CA ALA A 131 -1.31 -3.83 -11.76
C ALA A 131 -0.86 -3.24 -13.11
N GLN A 132 -0.02 -3.96 -13.85
CA GLN A 132 0.44 -3.56 -15.18
C GLN A 132 -0.71 -3.48 -16.18
N LEU A 133 -1.63 -4.46 -16.17
CA LEU A 133 -2.82 -4.44 -17.04
C LEU A 133 -3.74 -3.24 -16.74
N ILE A 134 -4.05 -3.01 -15.46
CA ILE A 134 -4.93 -1.90 -15.06
C ILE A 134 -4.24 -0.55 -15.31
N GLY A 135 -2.92 -0.47 -15.06
CA GLY A 135 -2.11 0.73 -15.30
C GLY A 135 -1.71 0.97 -16.76
N TYR A 136 -2.06 0.06 -17.68
CA TYR A 136 -1.68 0.16 -19.09
C TYR A 136 -2.17 1.45 -19.74
N LYS A 137 -1.23 2.17 -20.36
CA LYS A 137 -1.49 3.52 -20.93
C LYS A 137 -1.77 3.52 -22.44
N GLY A 138 -1.57 2.38 -23.10
CA GLY A 138 -1.75 2.24 -24.53
C GLY A 138 -3.22 2.18 -24.95
N PRO A 139 -3.46 2.10 -26.29
CA PRO A 139 -4.80 1.94 -26.86
C PRO A 139 -5.52 0.71 -26.29
N GLY A 140 -6.82 0.84 -26.03
CA GLY A 140 -7.63 -0.25 -25.45
C GLY A 140 -7.55 -0.36 -23.92
N GLY A 141 -6.58 0.28 -23.25
CA GLY A 141 -6.47 0.29 -21.80
C GLY A 141 -7.47 1.21 -21.10
N LEU A 142 -7.69 0.94 -19.83
CA LEU A 142 -8.58 1.74 -18.97
C LEU A 142 -8.21 3.23 -18.99
N PHE A 143 -6.91 3.54 -18.86
CA PHE A 143 -6.46 4.93 -18.88
C PHE A 143 -6.77 5.64 -20.20
N SER A 144 -6.59 4.96 -21.33
CA SER A 144 -6.91 5.51 -22.66
C SER A 144 -8.40 5.86 -22.77
N TYR A 145 -9.27 5.00 -22.25
CA TYR A 145 -10.71 5.25 -22.18
C TYR A 145 -11.05 6.45 -21.30
N LEU A 146 -10.54 6.49 -20.06
CA LEU A 146 -10.81 7.58 -19.12
C LEU A 146 -10.30 8.93 -19.64
N ARG A 147 -9.10 8.95 -20.25
CA ARG A 147 -8.49 10.15 -20.84
C ARG A 147 -9.30 10.65 -22.04
N ARG A 148 -9.72 9.77 -22.95
CA ARG A 148 -10.53 10.12 -24.12
C ARG A 148 -11.86 10.74 -23.72
N ASN A 149 -12.47 10.28 -22.64
CA ASN A 149 -13.70 10.85 -22.09
C ASN A 149 -13.46 12.09 -21.21
N GLY A 150 -12.22 12.53 -21.07
CA GLY A 150 -11.84 13.70 -20.25
C GLY A 150 -12.09 13.49 -18.75
N LEU A 151 -12.00 12.28 -18.25
CA LEU A 151 -12.30 11.93 -16.84
C LEU A 151 -11.05 11.85 -15.95
N ALA A 152 -9.89 11.49 -16.52
CA ALA A 152 -8.68 11.29 -15.75
C ALA A 152 -7.44 11.88 -16.42
N HIS A 153 -6.53 12.41 -15.58
CA HIS A 153 -5.18 12.82 -15.97
C HIS A 153 -4.17 11.71 -15.85
N HIS A 154 -4.33 10.83 -14.85
CA HIS A 154 -3.41 9.75 -14.57
C HIS A 154 -4.09 8.60 -13.85
N ILE A 155 -3.56 7.38 -14.03
CA ILE A 155 -3.94 6.20 -13.29
C ILE A 155 -2.69 5.46 -12.82
N VAL A 156 -2.75 4.95 -11.59
CA VAL A 156 -1.74 4.04 -11.02
C VAL A 156 -2.48 2.88 -10.36
N ALA A 157 -2.02 1.68 -10.63
CA ALA A 157 -2.47 0.49 -9.91
C ALA A 157 -1.27 -0.23 -9.31
N GLY A 158 -1.47 -0.89 -8.18
CA GLY A 158 -0.42 -1.66 -7.52
C GLY A 158 -0.84 -2.24 -6.19
N CYS A 159 -0.08 -3.22 -5.75
CA CYS A 159 -0.21 -3.79 -4.42
C CYS A 159 0.67 -3.03 -3.42
N LYS A 160 0.14 -2.81 -2.23
CA LYS A 160 0.87 -2.20 -1.12
C LYS A 160 0.81 -3.13 0.09
N THR A 161 1.94 -3.76 0.37
CA THR A 161 2.12 -4.51 1.62
C THR A 161 2.45 -3.55 2.75
N LEU A 162 1.61 -3.50 3.77
CA LEU A 162 1.75 -2.58 4.91
C LEU A 162 2.29 -3.27 6.15
N ALA A 163 2.06 -4.57 6.25
CA ALA A 163 2.57 -5.46 7.28
C ALA A 163 2.53 -6.88 6.75
N ARG A 164 3.25 -7.81 7.40
CA ARG A 164 3.13 -9.23 7.04
C ARG A 164 1.73 -9.75 7.35
N GLY A 165 1.17 -10.48 6.39
CA GLY A 165 -0.10 -11.17 6.51
C GLY A 165 -1.26 -10.52 5.77
N PHE A 166 -1.18 -9.23 5.37
CA PHE A 166 -2.18 -8.59 4.50
C PHE A 166 -1.57 -7.53 3.61
N SER A 167 -2.22 -7.30 2.49
CA SER A 167 -1.87 -6.29 1.49
C SER A 167 -3.12 -5.55 1.02
N PHE A 168 -2.92 -4.43 0.36
CA PHE A 168 -3.98 -3.71 -0.34
C PHE A 168 -3.63 -3.60 -1.81
N PHE A 169 -4.51 -4.09 -2.67
CA PHE A 169 -4.47 -3.70 -4.07
C PHE A 169 -5.17 -2.35 -4.21
N MET A 170 -4.48 -1.38 -4.78
CA MET A 170 -4.96 -0.01 -4.88
C MET A 170 -4.99 0.44 -6.33
N ILE A 171 -6.09 1.08 -6.73
CA ILE A 171 -6.22 1.77 -8.01
C ILE A 171 -6.46 3.24 -7.69
N THR A 172 -5.50 4.09 -8.04
CA THR A 172 -5.58 5.54 -7.84
C THR A 172 -5.80 6.21 -9.19
N VAL A 173 -6.89 6.94 -9.32
CA VAL A 173 -7.19 7.74 -10.51
C VAL A 173 -7.11 9.22 -10.15
N GLN A 174 -6.23 9.95 -10.80
CA GLN A 174 -6.17 11.40 -10.73
C GLN A 174 -7.21 11.97 -11.68
N LEU A 175 -8.20 12.64 -11.11
CA LEU A 175 -9.37 13.12 -11.83
C LEU A 175 -9.11 14.47 -12.50
N THR A 176 -9.82 14.72 -13.59
CA THR A 176 -10.07 16.06 -14.13
C THR A 176 -11.25 16.72 -13.39
N ASP A 177 -11.53 18.00 -13.64
CA ASP A 177 -12.75 18.64 -13.13
C ASP A 177 -14.04 17.93 -13.59
N ARG A 178 -14.03 17.37 -14.79
CA ARG A 178 -15.14 16.56 -15.30
C ARG A 178 -15.22 15.23 -14.58
N GLY A 179 -14.08 14.55 -14.39
CA GLY A 179 -14.01 13.28 -13.64
C GLY A 179 -14.45 13.42 -12.20
N GLU A 180 -14.14 14.56 -11.56
CA GLU A 180 -14.60 14.85 -10.20
C GLU A 180 -16.14 14.97 -10.11
N ARG A 181 -16.78 15.50 -11.16
CA ARG A 181 -18.26 15.58 -11.22
C ARG A 181 -18.90 14.23 -11.56
N SER A 182 -18.16 13.30 -12.12
CA SER A 182 -18.62 12.00 -12.63
C SER A 182 -17.83 10.83 -11.99
N ILE A 183 -17.60 10.88 -10.66
CA ILE A 183 -16.81 9.88 -9.95
C ILE A 183 -17.40 8.47 -10.11
N ASP A 184 -18.74 8.36 -10.09
CA ASP A 184 -19.41 7.06 -10.24
C ASP A 184 -19.21 6.47 -11.64
N ASP A 185 -19.12 7.30 -12.69
CA ASP A 185 -18.77 6.84 -14.04
C ASP A 185 -17.31 6.35 -14.11
N VAL A 186 -16.40 7.01 -13.40
CA VAL A 186 -15.00 6.56 -13.30
C VAL A 186 -14.93 5.20 -12.59
N ILE A 187 -15.62 5.04 -11.47
CA ILE A 187 -15.68 3.77 -10.73
C ILE A 187 -16.30 2.67 -11.60
N LYS A 188 -17.40 2.99 -12.29
CA LYS A 188 -18.06 2.07 -13.22
C LYS A 188 -17.11 1.61 -14.33
N ALA A 189 -16.36 2.53 -14.93
CA ALA A 189 -15.40 2.20 -15.98
C ALA A 189 -14.28 1.28 -15.46
N VAL A 190 -13.80 1.51 -14.22
CA VAL A 190 -12.81 0.62 -13.58
C VAL A 190 -13.37 -0.79 -13.45
N PHE A 191 -14.60 -0.97 -12.95
CA PHE A 191 -15.19 -2.29 -12.80
C PHE A 191 -15.55 -2.96 -14.13
N GLN A 192 -15.95 -2.21 -15.14
CA GLN A 192 -16.15 -2.74 -16.49
C GLN A 192 -14.83 -3.28 -17.06
N TYR A 193 -13.72 -2.57 -16.84
CA TYR A 193 -12.41 -3.02 -17.28
C TYR A 193 -11.92 -4.25 -16.48
N ILE A 194 -12.13 -4.27 -15.17
CA ILE A 194 -11.82 -5.46 -14.33
C ILE A 194 -12.65 -6.66 -14.80
N HIS A 195 -13.91 -6.47 -15.14
CA HIS A 195 -14.77 -7.53 -15.67
C HIS A 195 -14.23 -8.07 -17.00
N LEU A 196 -13.86 -7.19 -17.93
CA LEU A 196 -13.21 -7.58 -19.17
C LEU A 196 -11.94 -8.40 -18.94
N LEU A 197 -11.09 -7.99 -17.99
CA LEU A 197 -9.87 -8.74 -17.66
C LEU A 197 -10.18 -10.13 -17.10
N LYS A 198 -11.22 -10.25 -16.28
CA LYS A 198 -11.67 -11.55 -15.73
C LYS A 198 -12.21 -12.47 -16.83
N GLU A 199 -12.98 -11.95 -17.78
CA GLU A 199 -13.50 -12.74 -18.90
C GLU A 199 -12.40 -13.16 -19.88
N THR A 200 -11.41 -12.30 -20.10
CA THR A 200 -10.25 -12.61 -20.96
C THR A 200 -9.33 -13.64 -20.33
N GLY A 201 -9.26 -13.65 -18.99
CA GLY A 201 -8.35 -14.50 -18.23
C GLY A 201 -6.88 -14.09 -18.33
N PRO A 202 -6.00 -14.79 -17.60
CA PRO A 202 -4.56 -14.52 -17.62
C PRO A 202 -3.90 -14.92 -18.95
N LEU A 203 -3.08 -14.01 -19.51
CA LEU A 203 -2.44 -14.13 -20.80
C LEU A 203 -0.93 -14.30 -20.63
N GLN A 204 -0.38 -15.46 -21.02
CA GLN A 204 1.04 -15.76 -20.87
C GLN A 204 1.93 -14.80 -21.68
N TRP A 205 1.56 -14.50 -22.92
CA TRP A 205 2.34 -13.61 -23.77
C TRP A 205 2.55 -12.22 -23.14
N PHE A 206 1.54 -11.72 -22.40
CA PHE A 206 1.64 -10.43 -21.70
C PHE A 206 2.56 -10.55 -20.47
N TYR A 207 2.52 -11.69 -19.78
CA TYR A 207 3.46 -11.98 -18.69
C TYR A 207 4.92 -12.02 -19.20
N ASP A 208 5.15 -12.65 -20.33
CA ASP A 208 6.47 -12.73 -20.96
C ASP A 208 6.98 -11.34 -21.37
N GLU A 209 6.10 -10.46 -21.86
CA GLU A 209 6.44 -9.05 -22.16
C GLU A 209 6.82 -8.29 -20.86
N ILE A 210 6.03 -8.42 -19.80
CA ILE A 210 6.35 -7.80 -18.50
C ILE A 210 7.71 -8.31 -17.99
N GLN A 211 7.98 -9.61 -18.10
CA GLN A 211 9.24 -10.22 -17.70
C GLN A 211 10.43 -9.56 -18.41
N GLN A 212 10.35 -9.40 -19.72
CA GLN A 212 11.41 -8.76 -20.50
C GLN A 212 11.59 -7.28 -20.12
N LEU A 213 10.50 -6.54 -19.97
CA LEU A 213 10.54 -5.14 -19.56
C LEU A 213 11.14 -4.98 -18.15
N SER A 214 10.73 -5.81 -17.21
CA SER A 214 11.23 -5.77 -15.83
C SER A 214 12.71 -6.15 -15.74
N LYS A 215 13.15 -7.13 -16.54
CA LYS A 215 14.56 -7.49 -16.67
C LYS A 215 15.38 -6.31 -17.18
N SER A 216 14.92 -5.66 -18.26
CA SER A 216 15.59 -4.48 -18.81
C SER A 216 15.63 -3.32 -17.80
N GLN A 217 14.55 -3.09 -17.05
CA GLN A 217 14.51 -2.08 -15.99
C GLN A 217 15.51 -2.37 -14.86
N PHE A 218 15.70 -3.63 -14.51
CA PHE A 218 16.69 -4.03 -13.52
C PHE A 218 18.12 -3.81 -14.02
N GLU A 219 18.41 -4.22 -15.26
CA GLU A 219 19.74 -4.09 -15.87
C GLU A 219 20.16 -2.62 -16.09
N HIS A 220 19.20 -1.74 -16.38
CA HIS A 220 19.43 -0.31 -16.63
C HIS A 220 18.98 0.59 -15.47
N LYS A 221 18.87 0.04 -14.27
CA LYS A 221 18.47 0.79 -13.09
C LYS A 221 19.48 1.90 -12.78
N GLU A 222 19.00 3.14 -12.75
CA GLU A 222 19.82 4.26 -12.33
C GLU A 222 20.27 4.14 -10.86
N THR A 223 21.47 4.64 -10.59
CA THR A 223 22.02 4.63 -9.23
C THR A 223 21.23 5.60 -8.34
N SER A 224 20.53 5.07 -7.38
CA SER A 224 19.85 5.87 -6.35
C SER A 224 20.88 6.37 -5.31
N ARG A 225 20.45 7.31 -4.46
CA ARG A 225 21.30 7.76 -3.34
C ARG A 225 21.64 6.56 -2.45
N VAL A 226 22.93 6.37 -2.15
CA VAL A 226 23.46 5.20 -1.43
C VAL A 226 22.70 4.92 -0.12
N GLN A 227 22.41 5.98 0.66
CA GLN A 227 21.66 5.84 1.92
C GLN A 227 20.23 5.32 1.71
N SER A 228 19.52 5.83 0.70
CA SER A 228 18.17 5.39 0.36
C SER A 228 18.19 3.93 -0.09
N TYR A 229 19.16 3.59 -0.94
CA TYR A 229 19.32 2.22 -1.46
C TYR A 229 19.65 1.21 -0.36
N ALA A 230 20.57 1.54 0.56
CA ALA A 230 20.87 0.68 1.70
C ALA A 230 19.64 0.44 2.59
N SER A 231 18.85 1.50 2.83
CA SER A 231 17.61 1.40 3.62
C SER A 231 16.54 0.56 2.93
N GLU A 232 16.42 0.66 1.61
CA GLU A 232 15.52 -0.16 0.80
C GLU A 232 15.92 -1.64 0.86
N ILE A 233 17.19 -1.96 0.65
CA ILE A 233 17.70 -3.34 0.72
C ILE A 233 17.47 -3.92 2.12
N ALA A 234 17.79 -3.16 3.17
CA ALA A 234 17.53 -3.60 4.54
C ALA A 234 16.04 -3.90 4.78
N GLY A 235 15.13 -3.12 4.20
CA GLY A 235 13.69 -3.39 4.21
C GLY A 235 13.32 -4.64 3.40
N TRP A 236 13.91 -4.83 2.24
CA TRP A 236 13.63 -5.99 1.37
C TRP A 236 14.12 -7.32 1.95
N LEU A 237 15.19 -7.31 2.76
CA LEU A 237 15.66 -8.50 3.48
C LEU A 237 14.61 -9.09 4.44
N HIS A 238 13.58 -8.33 4.81
CA HIS A 238 12.43 -8.87 5.55
C HIS A 238 11.39 -9.54 4.66
N MET A 239 11.39 -9.23 3.37
CA MET A 239 10.34 -9.67 2.44
C MET A 239 10.86 -10.76 1.50
N TYR A 240 12.15 -10.71 1.14
CA TYR A 240 12.75 -11.57 0.13
C TYR A 240 13.95 -12.34 0.68
N PRO A 241 14.23 -13.53 0.15
CA PRO A 241 15.46 -14.26 0.46
C PRO A 241 16.71 -13.43 0.08
N PRO A 242 17.81 -13.51 0.86
CA PRO A 242 19.02 -12.73 0.60
C PRO A 242 19.58 -12.88 -0.83
N LYS A 243 19.46 -14.06 -1.42
CA LYS A 243 19.92 -14.34 -2.79
C LYS A 243 19.17 -13.56 -3.87
N ASP A 244 17.89 -13.20 -3.61
CA ASP A 244 17.01 -12.54 -4.56
C ASP A 244 16.74 -11.07 -4.19
N VAL A 245 17.25 -10.60 -3.04
CA VAL A 245 16.90 -9.30 -2.46
C VAL A 245 17.08 -8.11 -3.42
N LEU A 246 18.07 -8.13 -4.30
CA LEU A 246 18.33 -7.05 -5.24
C LEU A 246 17.40 -7.07 -6.45
N SER A 247 16.95 -8.25 -6.86
CA SER A 247 16.17 -8.46 -8.08
C SER A 247 14.71 -8.80 -7.83
N ALA A 248 14.34 -9.16 -6.60
CA ALA A 248 13.02 -9.74 -6.28
C ALA A 248 11.83 -8.87 -6.75
N SER A 249 11.92 -7.54 -6.68
CA SER A 249 10.88 -6.62 -7.16
C SER A 249 10.77 -6.52 -8.69
N TYR A 250 11.72 -7.12 -9.42
CA TYR A 250 11.79 -7.13 -10.88
C TYR A 250 11.63 -8.55 -11.45
N VAL A 251 11.55 -9.58 -10.58
CA VAL A 251 11.52 -10.97 -11.02
C VAL A 251 10.11 -11.37 -11.42
N TYR A 252 10.00 -11.89 -12.65
CA TYR A 252 8.84 -12.59 -13.19
C TYR A 252 9.36 -13.91 -13.74
N SER A 253 9.66 -14.89 -12.86
CA SER A 253 10.34 -16.13 -13.26
C SER A 253 9.41 -17.34 -13.39
N VAL A 254 8.23 -17.27 -12.78
CA VAL A 254 7.31 -18.41 -12.72
C VAL A 254 5.89 -17.96 -13.09
N TRP A 255 5.41 -18.39 -14.27
CA TRP A 255 4.03 -18.15 -14.67
C TRP A 255 3.06 -19.03 -13.87
N LYS A 256 2.11 -18.40 -13.18
CA LYS A 256 1.05 -19.04 -12.38
C LYS A 256 -0.28 -18.33 -12.60
N PRO A 257 -1.05 -18.73 -13.63
CA PRO A 257 -2.34 -18.11 -13.95
C PRO A 257 -3.34 -18.19 -12.79
N ASP A 258 -3.38 -19.29 -12.05
CA ASP A 258 -4.30 -19.49 -10.91
C ASP A 258 -4.10 -18.41 -9.83
N LEU A 259 -2.86 -17.92 -9.64
CA LEU A 259 -2.60 -16.83 -8.70
C LEU A 259 -3.09 -15.48 -9.24
N VAL A 260 -3.09 -15.27 -10.56
CA VAL A 260 -3.69 -14.09 -11.18
C VAL A 260 -5.20 -14.10 -10.99
N ASP A 261 -5.86 -15.24 -11.21
CA ASP A 261 -7.29 -15.41 -10.95
C ASP A 261 -7.64 -15.17 -9.48
N ARG A 262 -6.75 -15.59 -8.58
CA ARG A 262 -6.88 -15.31 -7.14
C ARG A 262 -6.82 -13.81 -6.84
N VAL A 263 -5.95 -13.05 -7.50
CA VAL A 263 -5.95 -11.57 -7.38
C VAL A 263 -7.24 -10.99 -7.95
N TYR A 264 -7.70 -11.45 -9.11
CA TYR A 264 -8.96 -11.00 -9.68
C TYR A 264 -10.17 -11.26 -8.77
N ALA A 265 -10.17 -12.33 -7.99
CA ALA A 265 -11.24 -12.63 -7.03
C ALA A 265 -11.37 -11.53 -5.96
N TYR A 266 -10.25 -10.94 -5.51
CA TYR A 266 -10.27 -9.82 -4.56
C TYR A 266 -10.81 -8.53 -5.16
N LEU A 267 -10.71 -8.32 -6.48
CA LEU A 267 -11.17 -7.11 -7.16
C LEU A 267 -12.69 -7.18 -7.43
N SER A 268 -13.47 -7.08 -6.36
CA SER A 268 -14.93 -7.13 -6.40
C SER A 268 -15.56 -5.93 -5.69
N PRO A 269 -16.79 -5.53 -6.06
CA PRO A 269 -17.51 -4.46 -5.38
C PRO A 269 -17.74 -4.75 -3.88
N ASP A 270 -17.87 -6.02 -3.50
CA ASP A 270 -18.08 -6.42 -2.11
C ASP A 270 -16.81 -6.25 -1.27
N ASN A 271 -15.64 -6.32 -1.89
CA ASN A 271 -14.32 -6.14 -1.26
C ASN A 271 -13.73 -4.75 -1.54
N LEU A 272 -14.56 -3.73 -1.72
CA LEU A 272 -14.14 -2.40 -2.10
C LEU A 272 -14.25 -1.39 -0.95
N ARG A 273 -13.26 -0.51 -0.87
CA ARG A 273 -13.32 0.76 -0.15
C ARG A 273 -12.93 1.87 -1.13
N VAL A 274 -13.69 2.94 -1.16
CA VAL A 274 -13.43 4.11 -2.02
C VAL A 274 -13.04 5.30 -1.15
N THR A 275 -11.89 5.92 -1.45
CA THR A 275 -11.49 7.19 -0.83
C THR A 275 -11.44 8.28 -1.88
N ILE A 276 -12.23 9.31 -1.71
CA ILE A 276 -12.37 10.46 -2.60
C ILE A 276 -11.69 11.65 -1.95
N LEU A 277 -10.61 12.14 -2.58
CA LEU A 277 -9.90 13.33 -2.17
C LEU A 277 -10.33 14.49 -3.07
N SER A 278 -11.10 15.43 -2.51
CA SER A 278 -11.57 16.60 -3.24
C SER A 278 -11.87 17.76 -2.30
N LYS A 279 -11.51 18.98 -2.68
CA LYS A 279 -11.94 20.19 -1.93
C LYS A 279 -13.46 20.40 -1.95
N ARG A 280 -14.15 19.91 -2.99
CA ARG A 280 -15.62 19.93 -3.08
C ARG A 280 -16.28 19.00 -2.09
N SER A 281 -15.56 18.04 -1.51
CA SER A 281 -16.07 17.17 -0.46
C SER A 281 -16.63 17.95 0.76
N ARG A 282 -16.25 19.23 0.95
CA ARG A 282 -16.85 20.12 1.96
C ARG A 282 -18.36 20.30 1.78
N PHE A 283 -18.84 20.35 0.53
CA PHE A 283 -20.27 20.54 0.24
C PHE A 283 -21.10 19.29 0.51
N PHE A 284 -20.51 18.11 0.41
CA PHE A 284 -21.21 16.86 0.70
C PHE A 284 -21.42 16.63 2.19
N ALA A 285 -20.57 17.18 3.05
CA ALA A 285 -20.72 17.10 4.51
C ALA A 285 -22.05 17.70 5.01
N THR A 286 -22.60 18.70 4.31
CA THR A 286 -23.84 19.39 4.67
C THR A 286 -25.09 18.73 4.06
N GLN A 287 -24.98 17.96 3.00
CA GLN A 287 -26.14 17.34 2.31
C GLN A 287 -26.45 15.91 2.77
N VAL A 288 -25.47 15.20 3.31
CA VAL A 288 -25.64 13.77 3.64
C VAL A 288 -26.54 13.55 4.87
N SER A 289 -26.70 14.55 5.75
CA SER A 289 -27.68 14.48 6.84
C SER A 289 -29.14 14.39 6.36
N ASN A 290 -29.44 14.77 5.14
CA ASN A 290 -30.81 14.87 4.59
C ASN A 290 -31.17 13.79 3.56
N LEU A 291 -30.22 12.98 3.07
CA LEU A 291 -30.46 12.01 1.99
C LEU A 291 -30.75 10.57 2.48
N PHE A 292 -30.63 10.31 3.79
CA PHE A 292 -30.85 8.95 4.32
C PHE A 292 -32.29 8.62 4.67
N SER A 293 -33.27 9.47 4.34
CA SER A 293 -34.67 9.26 4.74
C SER A 293 -35.57 8.59 3.70
N ASN A 294 -35.21 8.49 2.42
CA ASN A 294 -36.10 7.83 1.44
C ASN A 294 -35.33 7.31 0.21
N ASP A 295 -34.94 6.04 0.20
CA ASP A 295 -35.10 5.18 -0.98
C ASP A 295 -34.83 3.71 -0.63
N ASN A 296 -35.92 2.94 -0.58
CA ASN A 296 -35.93 1.50 -0.47
C ASN A 296 -36.02 0.86 -1.86
N SER A 297 -35.05 1.08 -2.73
CA SER A 297 -35.03 0.30 -3.99
C SER A 297 -33.59 0.08 -4.48
N THR A 298 -33.24 -1.21 -4.50
CA THR A 298 -32.19 -1.84 -5.29
C THR A 298 -30.76 -1.37 -5.08
N GLY A 299 -29.95 -2.20 -4.48
CA GLY A 299 -28.49 -2.13 -4.47
C GLY A 299 -27.93 -1.82 -3.09
N LYS A 300 -27.14 -2.79 -2.61
CA LYS A 300 -26.45 -2.71 -1.33
C LYS A 300 -25.70 -1.37 -1.18
N MET A 301 -26.18 -0.53 -0.26
CA MET A 301 -25.63 0.81 -0.02
C MET A 301 -24.17 0.78 0.44
N LEU A 302 -23.36 1.67 -0.13
CA LEU A 302 -22.07 2.06 0.41
C LEU A 302 -22.28 3.01 1.59
N SER A 303 -21.80 2.66 2.77
CA SER A 303 -21.83 3.61 3.92
C SER A 303 -20.80 4.73 3.72
N THR A 304 -21.17 5.95 4.08
CA THR A 304 -20.37 7.16 3.84
C THR A 304 -19.84 7.73 5.16
N TYR A 305 -18.54 8.01 5.22
CA TYR A 305 -17.87 8.63 6.37
C TYR A 305 -17.13 9.89 5.93
N PHE A 306 -17.19 10.92 6.78
CA PHE A 306 -16.45 12.17 6.60
C PHE A 306 -15.36 12.29 7.65
N VAL A 307 -14.13 12.51 7.19
CA VAL A 307 -12.98 12.75 8.07
C VAL A 307 -12.22 13.97 7.59
N SER A 308 -12.11 14.98 8.44
CA SER A 308 -11.24 16.14 8.21
C SER A 308 -9.89 15.90 8.87
N VAL A 309 -8.80 16.00 8.12
CA VAL A 309 -7.45 15.75 8.62
C VAL A 309 -6.51 16.89 8.27
N HIS A 310 -5.84 17.42 9.30
CA HIS A 310 -4.73 18.35 9.17
C HIS A 310 -3.41 17.56 9.13
N TYR A 311 -2.64 17.72 8.04
CA TYR A 311 -1.30 17.12 7.93
C TYR A 311 -0.22 18.17 8.13
N SER A 312 0.69 17.90 9.04
CA SER A 312 2.02 18.51 9.10
C SER A 312 3.05 17.41 9.34
N ALA A 313 4.15 17.45 8.55
CA ALA A 313 5.43 16.79 8.74
C ALA A 313 5.63 15.34 8.24
N VAL A 314 6.70 15.19 7.49
CA VAL A 314 7.35 13.96 7.02
C VAL A 314 8.38 13.51 8.06
N LEU A 315 8.37 12.24 8.45
CA LEU A 315 9.41 11.63 9.29
C LEU A 315 10.01 10.42 8.58
N VAL A 316 11.35 10.38 8.55
CA VAL A 316 12.14 9.26 8.04
C VAL A 316 12.49 8.34 9.21
N ILE A 317 12.18 7.05 9.10
CA ILE A 317 12.56 6.03 10.09
C ILE A 317 13.65 5.14 9.50
N ILE A 318 14.77 5.06 10.21
CA ILE A 318 15.87 4.14 9.92
C ILE A 318 15.61 2.85 10.70
N LYS A 319 15.65 1.72 10.03
CA LYS A 319 15.47 0.39 10.64
C LYS A 319 16.78 -0.38 10.57
N PHE A 320 17.25 -0.88 11.70
CA PHE A 320 18.42 -1.76 11.83
C PHE A 320 17.99 -3.22 11.92
N ILE A 321 18.84 -4.11 11.44
CA ILE A 321 18.57 -5.54 11.43
C ILE A 321 19.89 -6.33 11.52
N ALA A 322 20.01 -7.22 12.51
CA ALA A 322 21.11 -8.15 12.68
C ALA A 322 20.62 -9.59 12.49
N GLY A 323 21.38 -10.39 11.72
CA GLY A 323 21.13 -11.81 11.45
C GLY A 323 21.34 -12.73 12.67
#